data_b9fe3de034ea99b6f91910c04745bebf
#
_entry.id   b9fe3de034ea99b6f91910c04745bebf
#
_cell.length_a   1.000
_cell.length_b   1.000
_cell.length_c   1.000
_cell.angle_alpha   90.00
_cell.angle_beta   90.00
_cell.angle_gamma   90.00
#
_symmetry.space_group_name_H-M   'P 1'
#
loop_
_entity.id
_entity.type
_entity.pdbx_description
1 polymer ?
#
loop_
_entity_poly.entity_id
_entity_poly.type
_entity_poly.pdbx_seq_one_letter_code
_entity_poly.pdbx_strand_id
1 'polypeptide(L)'
;MNGVEIGASRFTDLWRRCVASPPSPDGAMVYADLCRLYAAPYRHFHNLSHIQDCMRLVDEVAPLLVDRDAVEFGLWFHDAVYDTGATTNEWRSAELFLTVSAGASFVFRHRVCGHILATRHTGTARGNDRCFVVDIDLSGFGAPWEEFMRNGALLREESSDKTDAKYHAGQVAFLTGLQQRPHFFST
;
A
#
# COMPACT_ATOMS: atom_id res chain seq x y z
N MET A 1 4.80 23.99 -1.73
CA MET A 1 4.92 23.01 -0.62
C MET A 1 5.35 21.71 -1.25
N ASN A 2 6.43 21.11 -0.75
CA ASN A 2 6.94 19.86 -1.29
C ASN A 2 5.99 18.72 -0.95
N GLY A 3 5.81 17.73 -1.83
CA GLY A 3 4.90 16.59 -1.62
C GLY A 3 5.12 15.82 -0.31
N VAL A 4 6.34 15.84 0.23
CA VAL A 4 6.69 15.29 1.55
C VAL A 4 6.02 16.04 2.70
N GLU A 5 5.90 17.37 2.64
CA GLU A 5 5.23 18.19 3.68
C GLU A 5 3.72 17.98 3.70
N ILE A 6 3.10 17.81 2.52
CA ILE A 6 1.66 17.51 2.41
C ILE A 6 1.37 16.11 2.99
N GLY A 7 2.22 15.14 2.71
CA GLY A 7 2.10 13.80 3.27
C GLY A 7 2.22 13.76 4.79
N ALA A 8 3.15 14.53 5.37
CA ALA A 8 3.35 14.63 6.82
C ALA A 8 2.12 15.17 7.55
N SER A 9 1.54 16.28 7.07
CA SER A 9 0.34 16.86 7.66
C SER A 9 -0.85 15.88 7.58
N ARG A 10 -1.09 15.31 6.39
CA ARG A 10 -2.17 14.34 6.18
C ARG A 10 -2.04 13.15 7.11
N PHE A 11 -0.86 12.53 7.20
CA PHE A 11 -0.65 11.37 8.05
C PHE A 11 -0.79 11.69 9.53
N THR A 12 -0.23 12.80 10.01
CA THR A 12 -0.31 13.18 11.42
C THR A 12 -1.74 13.55 11.84
N ASP A 13 -2.53 14.15 10.96
CA ASP A 13 -3.94 14.42 11.21
C ASP A 13 -4.77 13.13 11.24
N LEU A 14 -4.51 12.21 10.32
CA LEU A 14 -5.10 10.87 10.32
C LEU A 14 -4.74 10.12 11.61
N TRP A 15 -3.47 10.11 11.99
CA TRP A 15 -2.98 9.48 13.21
C TRP A 15 -3.69 10.01 14.45
N ARG A 16 -3.77 11.34 14.58
CA ARG A 16 -4.41 12.00 15.72
C ARG A 16 -5.89 11.63 15.86
N ARG A 17 -6.60 11.46 14.74
CA ARG A 17 -8.03 11.06 14.77
C ARG A 17 -8.23 9.61 15.23
N CYS A 18 -7.33 8.71 14.87
CA CYS A 18 -7.58 7.27 14.97
C CYS A 18 -6.74 6.57 16.05
N VAL A 19 -5.56 7.09 16.39
CA VAL A 19 -4.54 6.37 17.18
C VAL A 19 -4.03 7.19 18.37
N ALA A 20 -4.58 8.36 18.64
CA ALA A 20 -4.05 9.38 19.53
C ALA A 20 -3.92 9.02 21.03
N SER A 21 -4.08 7.76 21.42
CA SER A 21 -3.99 7.33 22.82
C SER A 21 -2.72 6.53 23.10
N PRO A 22 -2.07 6.73 24.27
CA PRO A 22 -1.02 5.82 24.71
C PRO A 22 -1.51 4.35 24.71
N PRO A 23 -0.66 3.36 24.46
CA PRO A 23 0.81 3.44 24.33
C PRO A 23 1.35 3.71 22.91
N SER A 24 0.56 4.22 21.98
CA SER A 24 1.04 4.49 20.62
C SER A 24 2.05 5.66 20.58
N PRO A 25 3.07 5.60 19.71
CA PRO A 25 4.01 6.68 19.50
C PRO A 25 3.35 7.90 18.84
N ASP A 26 4.05 9.03 18.83
CA ASP A 26 3.63 10.23 18.10
C ASP A 26 3.54 9.97 16.59
N GLY A 27 2.49 10.51 15.96
CA GLY A 27 2.24 10.32 14.53
C GLY A 27 3.35 10.86 13.63
N ALA A 28 4.03 11.95 14.04
CA ALA A 28 5.15 12.49 13.27
C ALA A 28 6.36 11.55 13.31
N MET A 29 6.60 10.84 14.42
CA MET A 29 7.64 9.82 14.52
C MET A 29 7.32 8.62 13.61
N VAL A 30 6.07 8.14 13.62
CA VAL A 30 5.65 7.03 12.77
C VAL A 30 5.76 7.41 11.30
N TYR A 31 5.37 8.63 10.92
CA TYR A 31 5.54 9.13 9.56
C TYR A 31 7.00 9.17 9.13
N ALA A 32 7.89 9.67 9.99
CA ALA A 32 9.34 9.69 9.71
C ALA A 32 9.90 8.28 9.53
N ASP A 33 9.42 7.30 10.30
CA ASP A 33 9.80 5.90 10.17
C ASP A 33 9.32 5.30 8.84
N LEU A 34 8.06 5.56 8.45
CA LEU A 34 7.54 5.16 7.14
C LEU A 34 8.35 5.79 6.00
N CYS A 35 8.66 7.09 6.08
CA CYS A 35 9.49 7.75 5.08
C CYS A 35 10.86 7.08 4.93
N ARG A 36 11.50 6.68 6.05
CA ARG A 36 12.78 5.96 6.00
C ARG A 36 12.65 4.57 5.36
N LEU A 37 11.58 3.84 5.65
CA LEU A 37 11.31 2.54 5.05
C LEU A 37 11.08 2.65 3.54
N TYR A 38 10.27 3.61 3.10
CA TYR A 38 9.99 3.86 1.68
C TYR A 38 11.16 4.50 0.92
N ALA A 39 12.13 5.08 1.60
CA ALA A 39 13.34 5.66 1.00
C ALA A 39 14.50 4.66 0.87
N ALA A 40 14.28 3.38 1.14
CA ALA A 40 15.31 2.36 1.00
C ALA A 40 15.84 2.34 -0.46
N PRO A 41 17.16 2.30 -0.68
CA PRO A 41 17.77 2.55 -2.00
C PRO A 41 17.41 1.52 -3.06
N TYR A 42 16.89 0.36 -2.68
CA TYR A 42 16.42 -0.67 -3.60
C TYR A 42 14.95 -0.52 -4.02
N ARG A 43 14.22 0.47 -3.46
CA ARG A 43 12.80 0.74 -3.77
C ARG A 43 12.69 1.73 -4.92
N HIS A 44 12.56 1.23 -6.12
CA HIS A 44 12.43 2.05 -7.31
C HIS A 44 10.96 2.37 -7.63
N PHE A 45 10.05 1.41 -7.39
CA PHE A 45 8.60 1.56 -7.56
C PHE A 45 7.86 1.67 -6.23
N HIS A 46 8.06 0.70 -5.28
CA HIS A 46 7.36 0.66 -3.99
C HIS A 46 7.96 1.66 -2.99
N ASN A 47 7.88 2.94 -3.32
CA ASN A 47 8.42 4.08 -2.58
C ASN A 47 7.33 5.11 -2.24
N LEU A 48 7.69 6.27 -1.67
CA LEU A 48 6.73 7.30 -1.29
C LEU A 48 5.93 7.87 -2.47
N SER A 49 6.44 7.84 -3.71
CA SER A 49 5.66 8.31 -4.87
C SER A 49 4.47 7.41 -5.14
N HIS A 50 4.63 6.08 -5.02
CA HIS A 50 3.52 5.14 -5.11
C HIS A 50 2.46 5.42 -4.03
N ILE A 51 2.88 5.66 -2.78
CA ILE A 51 1.94 6.02 -1.70
C ILE A 51 1.21 7.34 -2.00
N GLN A 52 1.90 8.34 -2.55
CA GLN A 52 1.28 9.61 -2.93
C GLN A 52 0.23 9.43 -4.04
N ASP A 53 0.49 8.58 -5.03
CA ASP A 53 -0.48 8.22 -6.07
C ASP A 53 -1.68 7.50 -5.47
N CYS A 54 -1.48 6.56 -4.56
CA CYS A 54 -2.55 5.93 -3.81
C CYS A 54 -3.41 6.96 -3.05
N MET A 55 -2.78 7.91 -2.36
CA MET A 55 -3.50 8.95 -1.60
C MET A 55 -4.31 9.88 -2.50
N ARG A 56 -3.81 10.21 -3.69
CA ARG A 56 -4.58 10.98 -4.70
C ARG A 56 -5.83 10.23 -5.12
N LEU A 57 -5.71 8.94 -5.41
CA LEU A 57 -6.88 8.11 -5.79
C LEU A 57 -7.87 7.95 -4.64
N VAL A 58 -7.41 7.82 -3.39
CA VAL A 58 -8.28 7.85 -2.21
C VAL A 58 -9.12 9.13 -2.16
N ASP A 59 -8.53 10.28 -2.50
CA ASP A 59 -9.26 11.56 -2.51
C ASP A 59 -10.34 11.57 -3.61
N GLU A 60 -10.06 10.99 -4.77
CA GLU A 60 -11.02 10.88 -5.89
C GLU A 60 -12.21 10.00 -5.53
N VAL A 61 -11.99 8.88 -4.82
CA VAL A 61 -13.04 7.92 -4.47
C VAL A 61 -13.61 8.13 -3.06
N ALA A 62 -13.17 9.16 -2.33
CA ALA A 62 -13.55 9.41 -0.95
C ALA A 62 -15.05 9.33 -0.65
N PRO A 63 -15.98 9.85 -1.51
CA PRO A 63 -17.42 9.75 -1.28
C PRO A 63 -17.97 8.32 -1.35
N LEU A 64 -17.20 7.37 -1.90
CA LEU A 64 -17.60 5.98 -2.09
C LEU A 64 -17.10 5.07 -0.96
N LEU A 65 -16.19 5.56 -0.12
CA LEU A 65 -15.59 4.79 0.97
C LEU A 65 -16.48 4.80 2.21
N VAL A 66 -16.59 3.65 2.87
CA VAL A 66 -17.32 3.50 4.14
C VAL A 66 -16.46 3.97 5.31
N ASP A 67 -15.17 3.60 5.32
CA ASP A 67 -14.20 3.98 6.35
C ASP A 67 -12.90 4.46 5.68
N ARG A 68 -12.95 5.71 5.22
CA ARG A 68 -11.81 6.36 4.55
C ARG A 68 -10.53 6.29 5.39
N ASP A 69 -10.62 6.52 6.69
CA ASP A 69 -9.45 6.54 7.57
C ASP A 69 -8.77 5.15 7.61
N ALA A 70 -9.55 4.07 7.66
CA ALA A 70 -9.00 2.71 7.59
C ALA A 70 -8.39 2.38 6.23
N VAL A 71 -8.98 2.86 5.12
CA VAL A 71 -8.42 2.73 3.76
C VAL A 71 -7.08 3.44 3.65
N GLU A 72 -7.00 4.69 4.11
CA GLU A 72 -5.76 5.47 4.09
C GLU A 72 -4.65 4.76 4.89
N PHE A 73 -4.95 4.29 6.11
CA PHE A 73 -3.97 3.52 6.90
C PHE A 73 -3.55 2.24 6.20
N GLY A 74 -4.50 1.53 5.59
CA GLY A 74 -4.19 0.34 4.80
C GLY A 74 -3.13 0.62 3.74
N LEU A 75 -3.33 1.69 2.97
CA LEU A 75 -2.42 2.10 1.89
C LEU A 75 -1.12 2.73 2.40
N TRP A 76 -1.11 3.45 3.54
CA TRP A 76 0.14 3.92 4.14
C TRP A 76 1.06 2.79 4.59
N PHE A 77 0.50 1.66 4.98
CA PHE A 77 1.27 0.57 5.59
C PHE A 77 1.43 -0.66 4.68
N HIS A 78 0.68 -0.82 3.56
CA HIS A 78 0.67 -2.08 2.83
C HIS A 78 2.06 -2.56 2.39
N ASP A 79 2.90 -1.64 1.95
CA ASP A 79 4.28 -1.88 1.52
C ASP A 79 5.34 -1.34 2.50
N ALA A 80 4.97 -1.03 3.75
CA ALA A 80 5.92 -0.48 4.72
C ALA A 80 7.11 -1.43 4.94
N VAL A 81 6.86 -2.73 4.97
CA VAL A 81 7.90 -3.76 4.92
C VAL A 81 7.91 -4.39 3.53
N TYR A 82 9.04 -4.31 2.84
CA TYR A 82 9.18 -4.81 1.49
C TYR A 82 10.55 -5.43 1.25
N ASP A 83 10.58 -6.73 1.04
CA ASP A 83 11.76 -7.49 0.64
C ASP A 83 11.45 -8.17 -0.69
N THR A 84 12.25 -7.94 -1.72
CA THR A 84 12.01 -8.45 -3.06
C THR A 84 11.96 -9.99 -3.07
N GLY A 85 10.81 -10.55 -3.46
CA GLY A 85 10.60 -11.99 -3.52
C GLY A 85 10.19 -12.66 -2.22
N ALA A 86 10.03 -11.91 -1.11
CA ALA A 86 9.40 -12.43 0.10
C ALA A 86 7.88 -12.57 -0.11
N THR A 87 7.29 -13.58 0.51
CA THR A 87 5.82 -13.83 0.47
C THR A 87 5.11 -13.37 1.74
N THR A 88 5.84 -12.68 2.62
CA THR A 88 5.37 -12.27 3.95
C THR A 88 5.38 -10.76 4.16
N ASN A 89 5.63 -9.97 3.13
CA ASN A 89 5.75 -8.51 3.22
C ASN A 89 4.49 -7.88 3.85
N GLU A 90 3.32 -8.22 3.35
CA GLU A 90 2.04 -7.66 3.82
C GLU A 90 1.73 -8.11 5.26
N TRP A 91 2.12 -9.33 5.63
CA TRP A 91 2.01 -9.79 7.02
C TRP A 91 2.90 -8.99 7.96
N ARG A 92 4.16 -8.75 7.57
CA ARG A 92 5.11 -7.96 8.35
C ARG A 92 4.69 -6.49 8.41
N SER A 93 4.13 -5.97 7.33
CA SER A 93 3.54 -4.62 7.27
C SER A 93 2.34 -4.47 8.21
N ALA A 94 1.46 -5.48 8.24
CA ALA A 94 0.34 -5.52 9.17
C ALA A 94 0.81 -5.64 10.64
N GLU A 95 1.84 -6.43 10.91
CA GLU A 95 2.46 -6.55 12.24
C GLU A 95 3.09 -5.22 12.69
N LEU A 96 3.78 -4.53 11.79
CA LEU A 96 4.31 -3.19 12.05
C LEU A 96 3.19 -2.22 12.42
N PHE A 97 2.09 -2.19 11.64
CA PHE A 97 0.93 -1.36 11.96
C PHE A 97 0.34 -1.70 13.34
N LEU A 98 0.15 -2.99 13.64
CA LEU A 98 -0.36 -3.42 14.96
C LEU A 98 0.55 -2.97 16.10
N THR A 99 1.85 -3.01 15.91
CA THR A 99 2.83 -2.61 16.92
C THR A 99 2.72 -1.12 17.24
N VAL A 100 2.70 -0.27 16.21
CA VAL A 100 2.68 1.18 16.41
C VAL A 100 1.31 1.73 16.79
N SER A 101 0.22 1.05 16.42
CA SER A 101 -1.16 1.50 16.62
C SER A 101 -1.85 0.94 17.88
N ALA A 102 -1.09 0.53 18.91
CA ALA A 102 -1.63 -0.13 20.09
C ALA A 102 -2.72 0.67 20.83
N GLY A 103 -2.70 2.01 20.73
CA GLY A 103 -3.71 2.89 21.32
C GLY A 103 -5.01 3.01 20.51
N ALA A 104 -5.09 2.47 19.31
CA ALA A 104 -6.33 2.45 18.53
C ALA A 104 -7.25 1.30 18.93
N SER A 105 -8.55 1.43 18.63
CA SER A 105 -9.51 0.37 18.95
C SER A 105 -9.19 -0.93 18.20
N PHE A 106 -9.49 -2.07 18.82
CA PHE A 106 -9.28 -3.39 18.23
C PHE A 106 -9.99 -3.55 16.88
N VAL A 107 -11.24 -3.10 16.77
CA VAL A 107 -12.05 -3.20 15.53
C VAL A 107 -11.40 -2.43 14.39
N PHE A 108 -10.93 -1.21 14.66
CA PHE A 108 -10.24 -0.39 13.67
C PHE A 108 -8.93 -1.04 13.20
N ARG A 109 -8.10 -1.48 14.14
CA ARG A 109 -6.83 -2.15 13.84
C ARG A 109 -7.03 -3.40 13.00
N HIS A 110 -8.05 -4.22 13.33
CA HIS A 110 -8.37 -5.42 12.57
C HIS A 110 -8.81 -5.10 11.14
N ARG A 111 -9.57 -4.02 10.94
CA ARG A 111 -10.00 -3.53 9.62
C ARG A 111 -8.81 -3.10 8.78
N VAL A 112 -7.92 -2.28 9.31
CA VAL A 112 -6.70 -1.84 8.63
C VAL A 112 -5.81 -3.03 8.24
N CYS A 113 -5.58 -3.98 9.15
CA CYS A 113 -4.85 -5.21 8.83
C CYS A 113 -5.50 -5.98 7.67
N GLY A 114 -6.85 -6.04 7.65
CA GLY A 114 -7.59 -6.64 6.56
C GLY A 114 -7.37 -5.94 5.20
N HIS A 115 -7.17 -4.62 5.20
CA HIS A 115 -6.81 -3.85 4.01
C HIS A 115 -5.37 -4.15 3.57
N ILE A 116 -4.41 -4.08 4.48
CA ILE A 116 -3.00 -4.42 4.20
C ILE A 116 -2.89 -5.84 3.61
N LEU A 117 -3.52 -6.82 4.23
CA LEU A 117 -3.45 -8.21 3.76
C LEU A 117 -4.16 -8.46 2.42
N ALA A 118 -5.09 -7.58 2.02
CA ALA A 118 -5.77 -7.69 0.73
C ALA A 118 -4.83 -7.39 -0.45
N THR A 119 -3.78 -6.57 -0.25
CA THR A 119 -2.79 -6.23 -1.28
C THR A 119 -1.81 -7.37 -1.59
N ARG A 120 -1.92 -8.52 -0.93
CA ARG A 120 -1.24 -9.76 -1.36
C ARG A 120 -1.73 -10.28 -2.71
N HIS A 121 -2.87 -9.81 -3.17
CA HIS A 121 -3.49 -10.19 -4.44
C HIS A 121 -3.71 -11.70 -4.64
N THR A 122 -3.72 -12.49 -3.57
CA THR A 122 -3.85 -13.96 -3.61
C THR A 122 -5.29 -14.46 -3.76
N GLY A 123 -6.26 -13.56 -3.88
CA GLY A 123 -7.68 -13.90 -4.00
C GLY A 123 -8.52 -12.71 -4.48
N THR A 124 -9.82 -12.90 -4.52
CA THR A 124 -10.78 -11.83 -4.84
C THR A 124 -11.10 -11.04 -3.58
N ALA A 125 -10.88 -9.72 -3.63
CA ALA A 125 -11.28 -8.82 -2.56
C ALA A 125 -12.80 -8.83 -2.38
N ARG A 126 -13.26 -8.72 -1.12
CA ARG A 126 -14.68 -8.68 -0.78
C ARG A 126 -14.95 -7.55 0.22
N GLY A 127 -16.05 -6.85 0.01
CA GLY A 127 -16.42 -5.66 0.78
C GLY A 127 -15.90 -4.39 0.13
N ASN A 128 -16.70 -3.33 0.18
CA ASN A 128 -16.51 -2.09 -0.53
C ASN A 128 -15.09 -1.54 -0.40
N ASP A 129 -14.68 -1.16 0.78
CA ASP A 129 -13.39 -0.48 1.03
C ASP A 129 -12.19 -1.34 0.67
N ARG A 130 -12.30 -2.67 0.86
CA ARG A 130 -11.22 -3.59 0.50
C ARG A 130 -11.04 -3.72 -1.01
N CYS A 131 -12.14 -3.67 -1.77
CA CYS A 131 -12.08 -3.61 -3.23
C CYS A 131 -11.36 -2.33 -3.67
N PHE A 132 -11.71 -1.17 -3.11
CA PHE A 132 -11.01 0.08 -3.40
C PHE A 132 -9.53 0.03 -3.05
N VAL A 133 -9.14 -0.52 -1.91
CA VAL A 133 -7.71 -0.67 -1.53
C VAL A 133 -6.95 -1.46 -2.58
N VAL A 134 -7.48 -2.62 -3.00
CA VAL A 134 -6.85 -3.48 -4.00
C VAL A 134 -6.78 -2.81 -5.37
N ASP A 135 -7.85 -2.14 -5.79
CA ASP A 135 -7.91 -1.49 -7.10
C ASP A 135 -7.03 -0.23 -7.15
N ILE A 136 -6.91 0.52 -6.06
CA ILE A 136 -5.99 1.66 -5.93
C ILE A 136 -4.55 1.19 -6.04
N ASP A 137 -4.17 0.14 -5.34
CA ASP A 137 -2.83 -0.44 -5.38
C ASP A 137 -2.48 -0.95 -6.80
N LEU A 138 -3.43 -1.59 -7.47
CA LEU A 138 -3.28 -2.07 -8.86
C LEU A 138 -3.52 -1.00 -9.93
N SER A 139 -3.78 0.25 -9.57
CA SER A 139 -4.17 1.31 -10.52
C SER A 139 -3.18 1.55 -11.65
N GLY A 140 -1.88 1.29 -11.40
CA GLY A 140 -0.84 1.35 -12.42
C GLY A 140 -1.10 0.48 -13.66
N PHE A 141 -1.92 -0.58 -13.54
CA PHE A 141 -2.33 -1.39 -14.69
C PHE A 141 -3.36 -0.70 -15.59
N GLY A 142 -4.05 0.34 -15.10
CA GLY A 142 -4.94 1.20 -15.89
C GLY A 142 -4.27 2.48 -16.40
N ALA A 143 -2.99 2.69 -16.14
CA ALA A 143 -2.26 3.88 -16.53
C ALA A 143 -2.05 3.95 -18.06
N PRO A 144 -1.81 5.15 -18.64
CA PRO A 144 -1.36 5.29 -20.02
C PRO A 144 -0.13 4.44 -20.31
N TRP A 145 -0.03 3.94 -21.55
CA TRP A 145 1.01 2.97 -21.95
C TRP A 145 2.44 3.37 -21.54
N GLU A 146 2.80 4.63 -21.74
CA GLU A 146 4.15 5.12 -21.38
C GLU A 146 4.43 5.05 -19.89
N GLU A 147 3.41 5.35 -19.06
CA GLU A 147 3.49 5.25 -17.61
C GLU A 147 3.54 3.79 -17.16
N PHE A 148 2.69 2.95 -17.71
CA PHE A 148 2.71 1.50 -17.46
C PHE A 148 4.10 0.90 -17.76
N MET A 149 4.70 1.25 -18.90
CA MET A 149 6.03 0.77 -19.26
C MET A 149 7.13 1.28 -18.32
N ARG A 150 7.04 2.55 -17.90
CA ARG A 150 7.96 3.14 -16.91
C ARG A 150 7.85 2.41 -15.59
N ASN A 151 6.63 2.17 -15.08
CA ASN A 151 6.38 1.44 -13.85
C ASN A 151 6.94 0.01 -13.93
N GLY A 152 6.75 -0.66 -15.07
CA GLY A 152 7.34 -1.98 -15.32
C GLY A 152 8.86 -1.99 -15.27
N ALA A 153 9.52 -0.95 -15.79
CA ALA A 153 10.97 -0.80 -15.70
C ALA A 153 11.44 -0.62 -14.23
N LEU A 154 10.77 0.21 -13.45
CA LEU A 154 11.06 0.41 -12.02
C LEU A 154 10.88 -0.88 -11.21
N LEU A 155 9.82 -1.65 -11.46
CA LEU A 155 9.60 -2.96 -10.85
C LEU A 155 10.69 -3.97 -11.22
N ARG A 156 11.18 -3.91 -12.49
CA ARG A 156 12.32 -4.76 -12.92
C ARG A 156 13.60 -4.37 -12.17
N GLU A 157 13.85 -3.09 -11.98
CA GLU A 157 15.00 -2.58 -11.28
C GLU A 157 15.00 -2.99 -9.79
N GLU A 158 13.86 -2.95 -9.11
CA GLU A 158 13.69 -3.49 -7.75
C GLU A 158 14.00 -4.98 -7.64
N SER A 159 13.81 -5.73 -8.72
CA SER A 159 14.10 -7.17 -8.79
C SER A 159 15.45 -7.47 -9.44
N SER A 160 16.43 -6.57 -9.31
CA SER A 160 17.76 -6.69 -9.93
C SER A 160 18.56 -7.92 -9.48
N ASP A 161 18.21 -8.50 -8.32
CA ASP A 161 18.73 -9.76 -7.80
C ASP A 161 18.28 -10.99 -8.61
N LYS A 162 17.26 -10.87 -9.45
CA LYS A 162 16.69 -11.97 -10.25
C LYS A 162 17.19 -11.92 -11.68
N THR A 163 17.41 -13.09 -12.28
CA THR A 163 17.58 -13.18 -13.73
C THR A 163 16.31 -12.75 -14.47
N ASP A 164 16.44 -12.27 -15.71
CA ASP A 164 15.28 -11.88 -16.53
C ASP A 164 14.27 -13.01 -16.68
N ALA A 165 14.73 -14.22 -16.91
CA ALA A 165 13.85 -15.39 -17.03
C ALA A 165 13.03 -15.63 -15.76
N LYS A 166 13.66 -15.51 -14.57
CA LYS A 166 12.97 -15.67 -13.28
C LYS A 166 11.98 -14.53 -13.03
N TYR A 167 12.39 -13.30 -13.32
CA TYR A 167 11.52 -12.12 -13.19
C TYR A 167 10.30 -12.24 -14.09
N HIS A 168 10.48 -12.49 -15.39
CA HIS A 168 9.38 -12.61 -16.34
C HIS A 168 8.44 -13.77 -15.99
N ALA A 169 8.96 -14.91 -15.58
CA ALA A 169 8.13 -16.03 -15.12
C ALA A 169 7.23 -15.63 -13.94
N GLY A 170 7.77 -14.88 -12.97
CA GLY A 170 7.01 -14.33 -11.84
C GLY A 170 5.92 -13.34 -12.29
N GLN A 171 6.25 -12.42 -13.21
CA GLN A 171 5.29 -11.45 -13.76
C GLN A 171 4.16 -12.15 -14.53
N VAL A 172 4.48 -13.13 -15.37
CA VAL A 172 3.47 -13.93 -16.09
C VAL A 172 2.55 -14.65 -15.13
N ALA A 173 3.10 -15.29 -14.09
CA ALA A 173 2.29 -15.99 -13.09
C ALA A 173 1.35 -15.02 -12.34
N PHE A 174 1.86 -13.84 -11.93
CA PHE A 174 1.07 -12.81 -11.27
C PHE A 174 -0.07 -12.31 -12.16
N LEU A 175 0.24 -11.88 -13.38
CA LEU A 175 -0.75 -11.37 -14.34
C LEU A 175 -1.79 -12.43 -14.72
N THR A 176 -1.35 -13.68 -14.90
CA THR A 176 -2.28 -14.80 -15.15
C THR A 176 -3.26 -14.97 -13.98
N GLY A 177 -2.76 -14.88 -12.74
CA GLY A 177 -3.61 -14.92 -11.55
C GLY A 177 -4.65 -13.78 -11.51
N LEU A 178 -4.26 -12.57 -11.90
CA LEU A 178 -5.19 -11.44 -12.00
C LEU A 178 -6.23 -11.64 -13.11
N GLN A 179 -5.84 -12.15 -14.27
CA GLN A 179 -6.73 -12.42 -15.41
C GLN A 179 -7.76 -13.54 -15.13
N GLN A 180 -7.47 -14.43 -14.19
CA GLN A 180 -8.42 -15.47 -13.77
C GLN A 180 -9.54 -14.95 -12.85
N ARG A 181 -9.44 -13.70 -12.38
CA ARG A 181 -10.52 -13.07 -11.60
C ARG A 181 -11.72 -12.74 -12.50
N PRO A 182 -12.96 -12.72 -11.95
CA PRO A 182 -14.14 -12.31 -12.71
C PRO A 182 -14.00 -10.90 -13.34
N HIS A 183 -13.33 -10.01 -12.65
CA HIS A 183 -12.98 -8.66 -13.09
C HIS A 183 -11.55 -8.35 -12.65
N PHE A 184 -10.82 -7.58 -13.45
CA PHE A 184 -9.47 -7.12 -13.11
C PHE A 184 -9.53 -6.13 -11.96
N PHE A 185 -10.37 -5.10 -12.09
CA PHE A 185 -10.75 -4.17 -11.03
C PHE A 185 -12.11 -4.55 -10.49
N SER A 186 -12.31 -4.36 -9.18
CA SER A 186 -13.52 -4.78 -8.46
C SER A 186 -14.50 -3.63 -8.22
N THR A 187 -14.10 -2.38 -8.49
CA THR A 187 -14.88 -1.14 -8.29
C THR A 187 -15.23 -0.43 -9.59
#